data_3e8190de161ad65a6c29af7affc16341
#
_entry.id   3e8190de161ad65a6c29af7affc16341
#
_cell.length_a   1.000
_cell.length_b   1.000
_cell.length_c   1.000
_cell.angle_alpha   90.00
_cell.angle_beta   90.00
_cell.angle_gamma   90.00
#
_symmetry.space_group_name_H-M   'P 1'
#
loop_
_entity.id
_entity.type
_entity.pdbx_description
1 polymer ?
#
loop_
_entity_poly.entity_id
_entity_poly.type
_entity_poly.pdbx_seq_one_letter_code
_entity_poly.pdbx_strand_id
1 'polypeptide(L)'
;MTESYLLSVILFAPFVGAGVLIFIPNRQALLVRQLAALFAGISFVASFILLFVFDWQQGGYQFQQKYVWSEQLGIQFYLGVDGIGVPMVLASSILLFAGIFISWHIKDRTKEFYAFLLILAGATIGVYVSLDLFFLYFFYEMSVIPMYPLLGIWGSHTKGYLEMTSPEDQAKRDSPGFILNFARNSKEYAAMKLTLFLSAGAVVALMGILLIYKFSGLNTFEIPVLADKAHFDGTLATVIWLLCFFGFASIAPLWPLHSWSPVGHAAAPAATSMLHAGVLMKLGHFSIIRTCFQILPDTTRDLMPIAAVLCIFSILYGGYVAYYARDTKYVIGYSSSSHMGYVFLGMAALDYISLSGAVLYMFAHALATGMLFAMAGWVYDQTHTRDIPSLGGLVAKMPFVAGCFIVACMASIGMPGTVNFVAEVMIVLGSWAKYPVQTVIAVLGIVLTMAYLFRMMRGVFYGPLSELGHHAHDARPWYGVDGVPLLIMILCSVTFGILPGRMLNVIRSGVDPILARIIEVAPVAVQAGGALLP
;
A
#
# COMPACT_ATOMS: atom_id res chain seq x y z
N MET A 1 -28.87 -8.60 -17.08
CA MET A 1 -27.69 -8.46 -16.22
C MET A 1 -28.20 -8.15 -14.82
N THR A 2 -28.10 -9.09 -13.92
CA THR A 2 -28.45 -8.86 -12.52
C THR A 2 -27.46 -7.82 -11.97
N GLU A 3 -27.98 -6.64 -11.63
CA GLU A 3 -27.19 -5.60 -10.93
C GLU A 3 -26.68 -6.21 -9.62
N SER A 4 -25.44 -6.62 -9.61
CA SER A 4 -24.83 -7.18 -8.41
C SER A 4 -24.35 -6.03 -7.55
N TYR A 5 -25.02 -5.77 -6.43
CA TYR A 5 -24.61 -4.76 -5.42
C TYR A 5 -23.35 -5.16 -4.62
N LEU A 6 -22.61 -6.17 -5.08
CA LEU A 6 -21.46 -6.70 -4.36
C LEU A 6 -20.39 -5.64 -4.08
N LEU A 7 -20.05 -4.79 -5.08
CA LEU A 7 -19.09 -3.70 -4.88
C LEU A 7 -19.60 -2.64 -3.90
N SER A 8 -20.90 -2.31 -3.98
CA SER A 8 -21.50 -1.38 -3.00
C SER A 8 -21.43 -1.94 -1.58
N VAL A 9 -21.67 -3.23 -1.38
CA VAL A 9 -21.55 -3.86 -0.05
C VAL A 9 -20.10 -3.79 0.44
N ILE A 10 -19.12 -4.12 -0.40
CA ILE A 10 -17.69 -4.08 -0.03
C ILE A 10 -17.28 -2.65 0.34
N LEU A 11 -17.69 -1.66 -0.46
CA LEU A 11 -17.34 -0.26 -0.28
C LEU A 11 -18.03 0.37 0.93
N PHE A 12 -19.35 0.20 1.05
CA PHE A 12 -20.13 0.93 2.04
C PHE A 12 -20.19 0.26 3.40
N ALA A 13 -19.91 -1.05 3.52
CA ALA A 13 -19.91 -1.71 4.83
C ALA A 13 -18.99 -1.01 5.85
N PRO A 14 -17.71 -0.66 5.55
CA PRO A 14 -16.87 0.09 6.47
C PRO A 14 -17.43 1.49 6.81
N PHE A 15 -17.97 2.24 5.84
CA PHE A 15 -18.55 3.56 6.08
C PHE A 15 -19.80 3.50 6.96
N VAL A 16 -20.69 2.54 6.70
CA VAL A 16 -21.87 2.29 7.54
C VAL A 16 -21.43 1.90 8.94
N GLY A 17 -20.42 1.02 9.05
CA GLY A 17 -19.82 0.65 10.32
C GLY A 17 -19.31 1.87 11.09
N ALA A 18 -18.54 2.75 10.45
CA ALA A 18 -18.06 3.99 11.07
C ALA A 18 -19.22 4.89 11.52
N GLY A 19 -20.25 5.05 10.69
CA GLY A 19 -21.45 5.80 11.03
C GLY A 19 -22.20 5.22 12.25
N VAL A 20 -22.39 3.90 12.29
CA VAL A 20 -23.03 3.21 13.43
C VAL A 20 -22.24 3.41 14.71
N LEU A 21 -20.90 3.33 14.64
CA LEU A 21 -20.05 3.52 15.82
C LEU A 21 -20.23 4.91 16.48
N ILE A 22 -20.56 5.96 15.71
CA ILE A 22 -20.76 7.31 16.25
C ILE A 22 -21.88 7.32 17.30
N PHE A 23 -22.91 6.51 17.13
CA PHE A 23 -24.07 6.46 18.04
C PHE A 23 -23.85 5.55 19.26
N ILE A 24 -22.76 4.76 19.31
CA ILE A 24 -22.47 3.89 20.45
C ILE A 24 -21.83 4.69 21.59
N PRO A 25 -22.30 4.55 22.85
CA PRO A 25 -21.68 5.20 23.99
C PRO A 25 -20.24 4.72 24.23
N ASN A 26 -19.33 5.63 24.60
CA ASN A 26 -17.91 5.31 24.85
C ASN A 26 -17.68 4.23 25.92
N ARG A 27 -18.65 4.04 26.82
CA ARG A 27 -18.58 3.00 27.87
C ARG A 27 -18.68 1.58 27.34
N GLN A 28 -19.18 1.38 26.12
CA GLN A 28 -19.41 0.07 25.49
C GLN A 28 -18.27 -0.31 24.53
N ALA A 29 -17.03 -0.23 24.98
CA ALA A 29 -15.85 -0.50 24.13
C ALA A 29 -15.86 -1.89 23.49
N LEU A 30 -16.41 -2.92 24.15
CA LEU A 30 -16.52 -4.25 23.58
C LEU A 30 -17.49 -4.28 22.39
N LEU A 31 -18.67 -3.63 22.53
CA LEU A 31 -19.64 -3.53 21.44
C LEU A 31 -19.07 -2.78 20.24
N VAL A 32 -18.31 -1.69 20.49
CA VAL A 32 -17.61 -0.94 19.43
C VAL A 32 -16.68 -1.87 18.63
N ARG A 33 -15.85 -2.67 19.31
CA ARG A 33 -14.93 -3.62 18.67
C ARG A 33 -15.66 -4.71 17.89
N GLN A 34 -16.72 -5.27 18.45
CA GLN A 34 -17.54 -6.29 17.81
C GLN A 34 -18.23 -5.78 16.55
N LEU A 35 -18.81 -4.58 16.59
CA LEU A 35 -19.43 -3.95 15.43
C LEU A 35 -18.39 -3.60 14.36
N ALA A 36 -17.23 -3.05 14.76
CA ALA A 36 -16.14 -2.80 13.82
C ALA A 36 -15.69 -4.10 13.13
N ALA A 37 -15.53 -5.18 13.90
CA ALA A 37 -15.19 -6.50 13.35
C ALA A 37 -16.29 -7.07 12.43
N LEU A 38 -17.56 -6.85 12.75
CA LEU A 38 -18.70 -7.27 11.91
C LEU A 38 -18.65 -6.57 10.55
N PHE A 39 -18.55 -5.24 10.51
CA PHE A 39 -18.55 -4.48 9.27
C PHE A 39 -17.28 -4.72 8.42
N ALA A 40 -16.14 -4.88 9.06
CA ALA A 40 -14.93 -5.30 8.37
C ALA A 40 -15.05 -6.74 7.83
N GLY A 41 -15.67 -7.64 8.60
CA GLY A 41 -15.95 -9.02 8.20
C GLY A 41 -16.89 -9.11 6.99
N ILE A 42 -17.88 -8.23 6.89
CA ILE A 42 -18.76 -8.15 5.71
C ILE A 42 -17.94 -7.80 4.46
N SER A 43 -17.10 -6.75 4.51
CA SER A 43 -16.20 -6.40 3.39
C SER A 43 -15.22 -7.53 3.07
N PHE A 44 -14.66 -8.18 4.09
CA PHE A 44 -13.71 -9.28 3.94
C PHE A 44 -14.33 -10.47 3.21
N VAL A 45 -15.49 -10.96 3.66
CA VAL A 45 -16.18 -12.09 3.02
C VAL A 45 -16.63 -11.72 1.61
N ALA A 46 -17.22 -10.54 1.43
CA ALA A 46 -17.69 -10.08 0.13
C ALA A 46 -16.53 -9.92 -0.88
N SER A 47 -15.32 -9.52 -0.44
CA SER A 47 -14.15 -9.41 -1.32
C SER A 47 -13.60 -10.78 -1.75
N PHE A 48 -13.68 -11.80 -0.89
CA PHE A 48 -13.39 -13.17 -1.31
C PHE A 48 -14.42 -13.70 -2.31
N ILE A 49 -15.70 -13.43 -2.09
CA ILE A 49 -16.75 -13.77 -3.07
C ILE A 49 -16.45 -13.09 -4.40
N LEU A 50 -16.06 -11.81 -4.39
CA LEU A 50 -15.69 -11.06 -5.59
C LEU A 50 -14.60 -11.77 -6.39
N LEU A 51 -13.51 -12.24 -5.73
CA LEU A 51 -12.42 -12.95 -6.39
C LEU A 51 -12.90 -14.23 -7.09
N PHE A 52 -13.88 -14.94 -6.51
CA PHE A 52 -14.38 -16.20 -7.08
C PHE A 52 -15.47 -16.01 -8.13
N VAL A 53 -16.26 -14.94 -8.07
CA VAL A 53 -17.34 -14.65 -9.02
C VAL A 53 -16.84 -13.83 -10.22
N PHE A 54 -15.71 -13.13 -10.07
CA PHE A 54 -15.12 -12.35 -11.17
C PHE A 54 -14.75 -13.26 -12.34
N ASP A 55 -15.31 -12.94 -13.53
CA ASP A 55 -15.05 -13.68 -14.77
C ASP A 55 -13.82 -13.10 -15.49
N TRP A 56 -12.68 -13.75 -15.28
CA TRP A 56 -11.43 -13.36 -15.90
C TRP A 56 -11.38 -13.65 -17.42
N GLN A 57 -12.26 -14.50 -17.95
CA GLN A 57 -12.36 -14.79 -19.40
C GLN A 57 -13.08 -13.66 -20.14
N GLN A 58 -14.12 -13.09 -19.53
CA GLN A 58 -14.81 -11.93 -20.07
C GLN A 58 -13.89 -10.70 -20.06
N GLY A 59 -13.05 -10.54 -19.04
CA GLY A 59 -12.20 -9.36 -18.86
C GLY A 59 -12.98 -8.06 -18.67
N GLY A 60 -12.29 -6.92 -18.83
CA GLY A 60 -12.88 -5.59 -18.74
C GLY A 60 -13.42 -5.23 -17.35
N TYR A 61 -14.27 -4.22 -17.30
CA TYR A 61 -14.90 -3.78 -16.06
C TYR A 61 -16.18 -4.54 -15.78
N GLN A 62 -16.28 -5.15 -14.60
CA GLN A 62 -17.43 -5.94 -14.15
C GLN A 62 -18.07 -5.33 -12.91
N PHE A 63 -19.27 -5.80 -12.56
CA PHE A 63 -20.08 -5.29 -11.43
C PHE A 63 -20.33 -3.78 -11.51
N GLN A 64 -20.50 -3.27 -12.70
CA GLN A 64 -20.63 -1.84 -12.95
C GLN A 64 -21.94 -1.29 -12.38
N GLN A 65 -21.85 -0.15 -11.66
CA GLN A 65 -22.97 0.60 -11.12
C GLN A 65 -22.71 2.09 -11.40
N LYS A 66 -23.66 2.74 -12.04
CA LYS A 66 -23.49 4.10 -12.53
C LYS A 66 -24.65 4.98 -12.14
N TYR A 67 -24.38 6.06 -11.42
CA TYR A 67 -25.34 7.06 -10.97
C TYR A 67 -24.84 8.46 -11.30
N VAL A 68 -25.69 9.28 -11.92
CA VAL A 68 -25.34 10.66 -12.25
C VAL A 68 -25.26 11.48 -10.95
N TRP A 69 -24.10 12.05 -10.67
CA TRP A 69 -23.90 12.97 -9.54
C TRP A 69 -24.16 14.42 -9.98
N SER A 70 -23.53 14.85 -11.08
CA SER A 70 -23.69 16.18 -11.66
C SER A 70 -23.64 16.10 -13.18
N GLU A 71 -24.78 16.34 -13.83
CA GLU A 71 -24.86 16.40 -15.29
C GLU A 71 -24.04 17.55 -15.87
N GLN A 72 -24.05 18.71 -15.20
CA GLN A 72 -23.36 19.91 -15.67
C GLN A 72 -21.85 19.74 -15.75
N LEU A 73 -21.27 19.01 -14.80
CA LEU A 73 -19.83 18.75 -14.72
C LEU A 73 -19.44 17.38 -15.30
N GLY A 74 -20.41 16.57 -15.74
CA GLY A 74 -20.14 15.22 -16.24
C GLY A 74 -19.57 14.28 -15.19
N ILE A 75 -19.88 14.52 -13.89
CA ILE A 75 -19.42 13.70 -12.76
C ILE A 75 -20.41 12.58 -12.50
N GLN A 76 -19.92 11.37 -12.40
CA GLN A 76 -20.72 10.18 -12.16
C GLN A 76 -20.19 9.35 -11.00
N PHE A 77 -21.06 8.97 -10.09
CA PHE A 77 -20.75 7.92 -9.13
C PHE A 77 -20.75 6.59 -9.88
N TYR A 78 -19.58 6.25 -10.42
CA TYR A 78 -19.42 5.10 -11.29
C TYR A 78 -18.46 4.09 -10.64
N LEU A 79 -19.04 2.98 -10.19
CA LEU A 79 -18.31 1.86 -9.62
C LEU A 79 -18.13 0.76 -10.66
N GLY A 80 -17.00 0.09 -10.59
CA GLY A 80 -16.71 -1.10 -11.35
C GLY A 80 -15.32 -1.62 -10.98
N VAL A 81 -15.04 -2.86 -11.30
CA VAL A 81 -13.75 -3.47 -10.98
C VAL A 81 -13.26 -4.28 -12.17
N ASP A 82 -11.96 -4.24 -12.40
CA ASP A 82 -11.22 -5.05 -13.37
C ASP A 82 -10.24 -5.98 -12.66
N GLY A 83 -9.46 -6.72 -13.45
CA GLY A 83 -8.47 -7.64 -12.92
C GLY A 83 -7.35 -6.98 -12.11
N ILE A 84 -7.12 -5.66 -12.22
CA ILE A 84 -6.17 -4.93 -11.38
C ILE A 84 -6.80 -4.51 -10.05
N GLY A 85 -8.08 -4.14 -10.08
CA GLY A 85 -8.82 -3.70 -8.88
C GLY A 85 -9.13 -4.84 -7.92
N VAL A 86 -9.49 -6.03 -8.42
CA VAL A 86 -9.88 -7.19 -7.58
C VAL A 86 -8.83 -7.54 -6.52
N PRO A 87 -7.53 -7.76 -6.83
CA PRO A 87 -6.54 -8.06 -5.80
C PRO A 87 -6.35 -6.93 -4.79
N MET A 88 -6.52 -5.67 -5.20
CA MET A 88 -6.37 -4.52 -4.32
C MET A 88 -7.53 -4.37 -3.34
N VAL A 89 -8.76 -4.61 -3.80
CA VAL A 89 -9.97 -4.68 -2.95
C VAL A 89 -9.84 -5.80 -1.93
N LEU A 90 -9.37 -6.97 -2.36
CA LEU A 90 -9.14 -8.12 -1.48
C LEU A 90 -8.07 -7.81 -0.42
N ALA A 91 -6.92 -7.24 -0.81
CA ALA A 91 -5.87 -6.84 0.13
C ALA A 91 -6.38 -5.84 1.18
N SER A 92 -7.16 -4.83 0.73
CA SER A 92 -7.73 -3.80 1.62
C SER A 92 -8.65 -4.41 2.67
N SER A 93 -9.50 -5.34 2.26
CA SER A 93 -10.46 -6.00 3.14
C SER A 93 -9.78 -6.97 4.13
N ILE A 94 -8.76 -7.73 3.68
CA ILE A 94 -7.95 -8.60 4.56
C ILE A 94 -7.25 -7.76 5.63
N LEU A 95 -6.59 -6.68 5.25
CA LEU A 95 -5.82 -5.85 6.17
C LEU A 95 -6.71 -5.05 7.12
N LEU A 96 -7.90 -4.60 6.67
CA LEU A 96 -8.88 -3.98 7.55
C LEU A 96 -9.32 -4.97 8.63
N PHE A 97 -9.75 -6.16 8.21
CA PHE A 97 -10.20 -7.21 9.13
C PHE A 97 -9.11 -7.58 10.12
N ALA A 98 -7.90 -7.86 9.65
CA ALA A 98 -6.75 -8.15 10.50
C ALA A 98 -6.41 -7.00 11.44
N GLY A 99 -6.42 -5.75 10.95
CA GLY A 99 -6.09 -4.57 11.73
C GLY A 99 -7.03 -4.31 12.89
N ILE A 100 -8.33 -4.60 12.73
CA ILE A 100 -9.30 -4.49 13.83
C ILE A 100 -8.94 -5.43 14.97
N PHE A 101 -8.59 -6.68 14.68
CA PHE A 101 -8.23 -7.66 15.70
C PHE A 101 -6.86 -7.37 16.34
N ILE A 102 -5.87 -6.97 15.56
CA ILE A 102 -4.55 -6.57 16.07
C ILE A 102 -4.65 -5.38 17.03
N SER A 103 -5.61 -4.48 16.82
CA SER A 103 -5.85 -3.31 17.66
C SER A 103 -6.85 -3.56 18.80
N TRP A 104 -7.22 -4.81 19.09
CA TRP A 104 -8.23 -5.14 20.11
C TRP A 104 -7.90 -4.65 21.52
N HIS A 105 -6.63 -4.40 21.80
CA HIS A 105 -6.13 -3.91 23.08
C HIS A 105 -6.33 -2.39 23.29
N ILE A 106 -6.64 -1.62 22.24
CA ILE A 106 -6.80 -0.15 22.34
C ILE A 106 -8.00 0.17 23.21
N LYS A 107 -7.73 0.88 24.35
CA LYS A 107 -8.74 1.26 25.34
C LYS A 107 -9.13 2.73 25.28
N ASP A 108 -8.19 3.58 24.86
CA ASP A 108 -8.37 5.02 24.80
C ASP A 108 -9.08 5.43 23.52
N ARG A 109 -10.19 6.18 23.68
CA ARG A 109 -11.00 6.70 22.57
C ARG A 109 -11.31 5.64 21.51
N THR A 110 -11.68 4.44 21.97
CA THR A 110 -11.85 3.23 21.14
C THR A 110 -12.79 3.47 19.96
N LYS A 111 -13.89 4.19 20.17
CA LYS A 111 -14.88 4.47 19.14
C LYS A 111 -14.30 5.26 17.98
N GLU A 112 -13.63 6.35 18.28
CA GLU A 112 -13.02 7.22 17.26
C GLU A 112 -11.92 6.50 16.50
N PHE A 113 -11.10 5.70 17.18
CA PHE A 113 -10.05 4.90 16.54
C PHE A 113 -10.61 3.97 15.48
N TYR A 114 -11.61 3.15 15.83
CA TYR A 114 -12.19 2.20 14.88
C TYR A 114 -13.01 2.89 13.79
N ALA A 115 -13.68 4.01 14.08
CA ALA A 115 -14.38 4.80 13.07
C ALA A 115 -13.39 5.32 12.01
N PHE A 116 -12.27 5.92 12.41
CA PHE A 116 -11.25 6.39 11.48
C PHE A 116 -10.60 5.24 10.71
N LEU A 117 -10.37 4.09 11.34
CA LEU A 117 -9.80 2.92 10.67
C LEU A 117 -10.74 2.37 9.57
N LEU A 118 -12.05 2.33 9.86
CA LEU A 118 -13.08 1.91 8.89
C LEU A 118 -13.20 2.91 7.74
N ILE A 119 -13.19 4.23 8.02
CA ILE A 119 -13.23 5.27 6.99
C ILE A 119 -11.99 5.17 6.09
N LEU A 120 -10.79 5.00 6.68
CA LEU A 120 -9.55 4.84 5.94
C LEU A 120 -9.63 3.68 4.94
N ALA A 121 -10.06 2.52 5.41
CA ALA A 121 -10.15 1.33 4.55
C ALA A 121 -11.29 1.44 3.52
N GLY A 122 -12.44 1.98 3.90
CA GLY A 122 -13.53 2.25 2.97
C GLY A 122 -13.11 3.20 1.85
N ALA A 123 -12.38 4.27 2.19
CA ALA A 123 -11.86 5.22 1.21
C ALA A 123 -10.81 4.58 0.29
N THR A 124 -9.90 3.75 0.81
CA THR A 124 -8.94 3.02 -0.05
C THR A 124 -9.64 2.05 -1.00
N ILE A 125 -10.66 1.32 -0.55
CA ILE A 125 -11.51 0.47 -1.42
C ILE A 125 -12.18 1.34 -2.48
N GLY A 126 -12.70 2.52 -2.11
CA GLY A 126 -13.35 3.46 -3.02
C GLY A 126 -12.47 3.86 -4.20
N VAL A 127 -11.17 4.10 -3.98
CA VAL A 127 -10.23 4.37 -5.08
C VAL A 127 -10.14 3.18 -6.04
N TYR A 128 -10.04 1.95 -5.53
CA TYR A 128 -9.85 0.76 -6.36
C TYR A 128 -11.09 0.35 -7.18
N VAL A 129 -12.27 0.80 -6.78
CA VAL A 129 -13.52 0.49 -7.48
C VAL A 129 -14.09 1.68 -8.27
N SER A 130 -13.48 2.87 -8.21
CA SER A 130 -13.95 4.05 -8.94
C SER A 130 -13.53 4.02 -10.40
N LEU A 131 -14.50 4.18 -11.29
CA LEU A 131 -14.31 4.33 -12.74
C LEU A 131 -14.52 5.78 -13.21
N ASP A 132 -14.56 6.72 -12.29
CA ASP A 132 -14.64 8.16 -12.51
C ASP A 132 -13.46 8.84 -11.81
N LEU A 133 -12.71 9.70 -12.52
CA LEU A 133 -11.50 10.35 -12.00
C LEU A 133 -11.80 11.29 -10.82
N PHE A 134 -13.00 11.93 -10.81
CA PHE A 134 -13.39 12.78 -9.69
C PHE A 134 -13.58 11.95 -8.42
N PHE A 135 -14.33 10.84 -8.51
CA PHE A 135 -14.53 9.96 -7.36
C PHE A 135 -13.27 9.19 -6.96
N LEU A 136 -12.41 8.81 -7.91
CA LEU A 136 -11.10 8.26 -7.61
C LEU A 136 -10.30 9.25 -6.74
N TYR A 137 -10.23 10.51 -7.15
CA TYR A 137 -9.56 11.57 -6.40
C TYR A 137 -10.24 11.86 -5.06
N PHE A 138 -11.56 11.91 -5.03
CA PHE A 138 -12.34 12.14 -3.82
C PHE A 138 -12.05 11.06 -2.74
N PHE A 139 -12.09 9.79 -3.11
CA PHE A 139 -11.76 8.70 -2.19
C PHE A 139 -10.28 8.67 -1.81
N TYR A 140 -9.40 9.08 -2.73
CA TYR A 140 -7.98 9.26 -2.42
C TYR A 140 -7.79 10.28 -1.29
N GLU A 141 -8.34 11.48 -1.41
CA GLU A 141 -8.26 12.50 -0.35
C GLU A 141 -8.95 12.04 0.95
N MET A 142 -10.12 11.41 0.83
CA MET A 142 -10.81 10.85 1.98
C MET A 142 -9.97 9.80 2.72
N SER A 143 -9.05 9.11 2.07
CA SER A 143 -8.15 8.16 2.71
C SER A 143 -7.02 8.83 3.50
N VAL A 144 -6.60 10.03 3.12
CA VAL A 144 -5.53 10.78 3.80
C VAL A 144 -6.02 11.42 5.11
N ILE A 145 -7.26 11.91 5.14
CA ILE A 145 -7.82 12.64 6.29
C ILE A 145 -7.76 11.82 7.61
N PRO A 146 -8.18 10.55 7.68
CA PRO A 146 -8.14 9.77 8.91
C PRO A 146 -6.72 9.49 9.41
N MET A 147 -5.71 9.57 8.54
CA MET A 147 -4.33 9.31 8.93
C MET A 147 -3.81 10.32 9.94
N TYR A 148 -4.21 11.60 9.81
CA TYR A 148 -3.78 12.64 10.73
C TYR A 148 -4.19 12.36 12.19
N PRO A 149 -5.48 12.16 12.54
CA PRO A 149 -5.88 11.83 13.90
C PRO A 149 -5.38 10.43 14.33
N LEU A 150 -5.32 9.44 13.45
CA LEU A 150 -4.81 8.11 13.80
C LEU A 150 -3.35 8.16 14.27
N LEU A 151 -2.50 8.94 13.61
CA LEU A 151 -1.11 9.13 14.03
C LEU A 151 -0.99 10.08 15.20
N GLY A 152 -1.66 11.23 15.16
CA GLY A 152 -1.53 12.28 16.17
C GLY A 152 -2.06 11.89 17.54
N ILE A 153 -3.13 11.09 17.61
CA ILE A 153 -3.76 10.69 18.88
C ILE A 153 -3.16 9.38 19.41
N TRP A 154 -3.22 8.31 18.61
CA TRP A 154 -2.82 6.95 19.03
C TRP A 154 -1.42 6.55 18.58
N GLY A 155 -0.71 7.41 17.89
CA GLY A 155 0.67 7.16 17.48
C GLY A 155 1.63 7.11 18.65
N SER A 156 2.84 6.60 18.37
CA SER A 156 3.94 6.51 19.34
C SER A 156 5.09 7.44 18.95
N HIS A 157 5.72 8.04 19.96
CA HIS A 157 6.94 8.83 19.77
C HIS A 157 8.13 7.91 19.48
N THR A 158 9.12 8.40 18.75
CA THR A 158 10.39 7.69 18.59
C THR A 158 11.23 7.81 19.88
N LYS A 159 12.06 6.81 20.18
CA LYS A 159 12.94 6.79 21.37
C LYS A 159 13.73 8.09 21.49
N GLY A 160 13.86 8.62 22.71
CA GLY A 160 14.49 9.90 23.01
C GLY A 160 13.51 11.04 23.31
N TYR A 161 12.23 10.92 22.91
CA TYR A 161 11.20 11.90 23.24
C TYR A 161 10.70 11.76 24.70
N LEU A 162 10.56 10.53 25.19
CA LEU A 162 9.99 10.23 26.51
C LEU A 162 11.05 10.20 27.64
N GLU A 163 12.34 10.02 27.31
CA GLU A 163 13.42 9.91 28.28
C GLU A 163 13.93 11.27 28.82
N MET A 164 13.39 12.39 28.33
CA MET A 164 13.80 13.74 28.71
C MET A 164 12.96 14.29 29.88
N THR A 165 13.10 13.68 31.03
CA THR A 165 12.39 14.10 32.25
C THR A 165 13.27 14.89 33.23
N SER A 166 14.60 14.96 32.98
CA SER A 166 15.52 15.67 33.87
C SER A 166 15.52 17.20 33.64
N PRO A 167 15.85 18.02 34.67
CA PRO A 167 16.00 19.47 34.51
C PRO A 167 17.08 19.88 33.50
N GLU A 168 18.13 19.07 33.32
CA GLU A 168 19.17 19.28 32.30
C GLU A 168 18.64 19.05 30.88
N ASP A 169 17.68 18.14 30.71
CA ASP A 169 17.05 17.89 29.43
C ASP A 169 16.07 19.01 29.08
N GLN A 170 15.46 19.66 30.07
CA GLN A 170 14.62 20.85 29.86
C GLN A 170 15.45 22.05 29.37
N ALA A 171 16.65 22.24 29.85
CA ALA A 171 17.57 23.29 29.36
C ALA A 171 18.04 23.03 27.92
N LYS A 172 18.18 21.78 27.51
CA LYS A 172 18.44 21.40 26.11
C LYS A 172 17.22 21.58 25.19
N ARG A 173 16.01 21.55 25.74
CA ARG A 173 14.76 21.83 25.00
C ARG A 173 14.70 23.22 24.38
N ASP A 174 15.27 24.21 25.05
CA ASP A 174 15.18 25.62 24.65
C ASP A 174 16.25 25.99 23.59
N SER A 175 17.12 25.06 23.20
CA SER A 175 18.07 25.30 22.11
C SER A 175 17.42 25.14 20.73
N PRO A 176 17.65 26.07 19.77
CA PRO A 176 17.03 26.04 18.46
C PRO A 176 17.30 24.73 17.67
N GLY A 177 18.49 24.16 17.80
CA GLY A 177 18.84 22.88 17.18
C GLY A 177 18.13 21.68 17.81
N PHE A 178 17.82 21.79 19.10
CA PHE A 178 17.08 20.77 19.84
C PHE A 178 15.59 20.73 19.43
N ILE A 179 14.95 21.89 19.33
CA ILE A 179 13.54 22.00 18.92
C ILE A 179 13.32 21.31 17.58
N LEU A 180 14.24 21.48 16.60
CA LEU A 180 14.16 20.82 15.30
C LEU A 180 14.33 19.30 15.39
N ASN A 181 15.28 18.80 16.18
CA ASN A 181 15.51 17.37 16.35
C ASN A 181 14.42 16.69 17.20
N PHE A 182 13.91 17.40 18.19
CA PHE A 182 12.85 16.95 19.06
C PHE A 182 11.50 16.87 18.33
N ALA A 183 11.15 17.90 17.55
CA ALA A 183 9.95 17.90 16.72
C ALA A 183 9.95 16.72 15.72
N ARG A 184 11.11 16.40 15.14
CA ARG A 184 11.23 15.28 14.18
C ARG A 184 10.91 13.90 14.75
N ASN A 185 11.00 13.71 16.06
CA ASN A 185 10.76 12.44 16.73
C ASN A 185 9.34 12.35 17.33
N SER A 186 8.52 13.40 17.20
CA SER A 186 7.16 13.42 17.72
C SER A 186 6.17 12.78 16.74
N LYS A 187 5.12 12.16 17.29
CA LYS A 187 4.00 11.62 16.49
C LYS A 187 3.22 12.73 15.77
N GLU A 188 3.14 13.91 16.36
CA GLU A 188 2.49 15.10 15.79
C GLU A 188 3.23 15.58 14.53
N TYR A 189 4.57 15.64 14.60
CA TYR A 189 5.38 15.95 13.42
C TYR A 189 5.19 14.89 12.32
N ALA A 190 5.16 13.61 12.69
CA ALA A 190 4.95 12.52 11.73
C ALA A 190 3.57 12.63 11.05
N ALA A 191 2.51 12.91 11.83
CA ALA A 191 1.15 13.12 11.34
C ALA A 191 1.09 14.33 10.39
N MET A 192 1.66 15.47 10.80
CA MET A 192 1.70 16.70 10.00
C MET A 192 2.51 16.50 8.72
N LYS A 193 3.71 15.93 8.81
CA LYS A 193 4.58 15.69 7.64
C LYS A 193 3.90 14.78 6.63
N LEU A 194 3.29 13.68 7.08
CA LEU A 194 2.56 12.76 6.23
C LEU A 194 1.42 13.47 5.51
N THR A 195 0.54 14.11 6.26
CA THR A 195 -0.67 14.74 5.70
C THR A 195 -0.31 15.86 4.72
N LEU A 196 0.59 16.79 5.10
CA LEU A 196 1.00 17.89 4.21
C LEU A 196 1.67 17.38 2.94
N PHE A 197 2.51 16.35 3.05
CA PHE A 197 3.21 15.81 1.89
C PHE A 197 2.27 15.13 0.92
N LEU A 198 1.33 14.30 1.44
CA LEU A 198 0.34 13.62 0.62
C LEU A 198 -0.65 14.59 -0.01
N SER A 199 -1.16 15.58 0.74
CA SER A 199 -2.06 16.61 0.19
C SER A 199 -1.36 17.47 -0.87
N ALA A 200 -0.08 17.81 -0.71
CA ALA A 200 0.67 18.51 -1.74
C ALA A 200 0.77 17.68 -3.04
N GLY A 201 1.07 16.38 -2.92
CA GLY A 201 1.07 15.47 -4.06
C GLY A 201 -0.31 15.33 -4.71
N ALA A 202 -1.36 15.27 -3.89
CA ALA A 202 -2.74 15.21 -4.36
C ALA A 202 -3.15 16.45 -5.16
N VAL A 203 -2.77 17.65 -4.71
CA VAL A 203 -3.02 18.90 -5.47
C VAL A 203 -2.35 18.84 -6.84
N VAL A 204 -1.11 18.32 -6.92
CA VAL A 204 -0.42 18.13 -8.20
C VAL A 204 -1.16 17.14 -9.10
N ALA A 205 -1.63 16.01 -8.55
CA ALA A 205 -2.45 15.05 -9.31
C ALA A 205 -3.79 15.64 -9.76
N LEU A 206 -4.44 16.42 -8.90
CA LEU A 206 -5.70 17.12 -9.26
C LEU A 206 -5.50 18.05 -10.44
N MET A 207 -4.40 18.80 -10.47
CA MET A 207 -4.10 19.68 -11.63
C MET A 207 -4.03 18.85 -12.92
N GLY A 208 -3.39 17.66 -12.89
CA GLY A 208 -3.36 16.75 -14.03
C GLY A 208 -4.76 16.27 -14.44
N ILE A 209 -5.58 15.86 -13.47
CA ILE A 209 -6.97 15.41 -13.71
C ILE A 209 -7.82 16.55 -14.32
N LEU A 210 -7.70 17.77 -13.80
CA LEU A 210 -8.43 18.92 -14.33
C LEU A 210 -8.00 19.30 -15.75
N LEU A 211 -6.71 19.14 -16.09
CA LEU A 211 -6.25 19.31 -17.46
C LEU A 211 -6.79 18.20 -18.38
N ILE A 212 -6.84 16.94 -17.94
CA ILE A 212 -7.50 15.85 -18.69
C ILE A 212 -8.95 16.25 -18.98
N TYR A 213 -9.72 16.62 -17.95
CA TYR A 213 -11.11 17.04 -18.11
C TYR A 213 -11.27 18.21 -19.10
N LYS A 214 -10.50 19.27 -18.89
CA LYS A 214 -10.58 20.50 -19.66
C LYS A 214 -10.24 20.31 -21.14
N PHE A 215 -9.16 19.58 -21.42
CA PHE A 215 -8.61 19.49 -22.78
C PHE A 215 -9.05 18.24 -23.54
N SER A 216 -9.74 17.29 -22.89
CA SER A 216 -10.39 16.16 -23.61
C SER A 216 -11.58 16.62 -24.48
N GLY A 217 -12.22 17.74 -24.11
CA GLY A 217 -13.43 18.23 -24.79
C GLY A 217 -14.68 17.34 -24.59
N LEU A 218 -14.59 16.29 -23.74
CA LEU A 218 -15.66 15.29 -23.60
C LEU A 218 -16.64 15.59 -22.45
N ASN A 219 -16.37 16.63 -21.64
CA ASN A 219 -17.17 17.00 -20.47
C ASN A 219 -17.53 15.80 -19.57
N THR A 220 -16.54 14.94 -19.27
CA THR A 220 -16.71 13.76 -18.44
C THR A 220 -15.43 13.43 -17.67
N PHE A 221 -15.57 12.79 -16.51
CA PHE A 221 -14.48 12.20 -15.72
C PHE A 221 -14.43 10.67 -15.84
N GLU A 222 -15.28 10.05 -16.65
CA GLU A 222 -15.33 8.60 -16.79
C GLU A 222 -14.05 8.05 -17.42
N ILE A 223 -13.33 7.22 -16.65
CA ILE A 223 -12.05 6.63 -17.09
C ILE A 223 -12.22 5.84 -18.39
N PRO A 224 -13.25 4.95 -18.56
CA PRO A 224 -13.40 4.20 -19.80
C PRO A 224 -13.63 5.08 -21.02
N VAL A 225 -14.42 6.16 -20.87
CA VAL A 225 -14.71 7.10 -21.96
C VAL A 225 -13.48 7.93 -22.32
N LEU A 226 -12.77 8.44 -21.32
CA LEU A 226 -11.53 9.20 -21.51
C LEU A 226 -10.44 8.32 -22.14
N ALA A 227 -10.31 7.11 -21.66
CA ALA A 227 -9.35 6.15 -22.21
C ALA A 227 -9.62 5.84 -23.69
N ASP A 228 -10.87 5.78 -24.13
CA ASP A 228 -11.25 5.41 -25.50
C ASP A 228 -11.24 6.61 -26.47
N LYS A 229 -11.67 7.80 -26.01
CA LYS A 229 -11.96 8.94 -26.89
C LYS A 229 -11.04 10.15 -26.70
N ALA A 230 -10.34 10.28 -25.56
CA ALA A 230 -9.48 11.42 -25.35
C ALA A 230 -8.14 11.23 -26.07
N HIS A 231 -7.70 12.26 -26.79
CA HIS A 231 -6.40 12.30 -27.43
C HIS A 231 -5.66 13.55 -26.96
N PHE A 232 -4.42 13.37 -26.56
CA PHE A 232 -3.55 14.43 -26.08
C PHE A 232 -2.20 14.30 -26.77
N ASP A 233 -1.69 15.42 -27.31
CA ASP A 233 -0.45 15.43 -28.07
C ASP A 233 0.56 16.44 -27.54
N GLY A 234 1.83 16.18 -27.88
CA GLY A 234 2.93 17.11 -27.67
C GLY A 234 3.16 17.52 -26.23
N THR A 235 3.40 18.82 -26.01
CA THR A 235 3.73 19.36 -24.68
C THR A 235 2.59 19.20 -23.68
N LEU A 236 1.33 19.30 -24.14
CA LEU A 236 0.18 19.17 -23.24
C LEU A 236 0.11 17.75 -22.64
N ALA A 237 0.24 16.71 -23.47
CA ALA A 237 0.24 15.33 -23.01
C ALA A 237 1.38 15.07 -22.01
N THR A 238 2.58 15.59 -22.30
CA THR A 238 3.74 15.52 -21.40
C THR A 238 3.47 16.20 -20.06
N VAL A 239 2.90 17.40 -20.04
CA VAL A 239 2.58 18.13 -18.80
C VAL A 239 1.53 17.37 -17.98
N ILE A 240 0.45 16.90 -18.61
CA ILE A 240 -0.59 16.12 -17.94
C ILE A 240 0.03 14.85 -17.32
N TRP A 241 0.84 14.15 -18.10
CA TRP A 241 1.50 12.93 -17.63
C TRP A 241 2.41 13.19 -16.42
N LEU A 242 3.25 14.22 -16.47
CA LEU A 242 4.14 14.59 -15.36
C LEU A 242 3.37 14.92 -14.09
N LEU A 243 2.28 15.71 -14.21
CA LEU A 243 1.43 16.08 -13.08
C LEU A 243 0.74 14.85 -12.46
N CYS A 244 0.14 13.97 -13.27
CA CYS A 244 -0.48 12.75 -12.79
C CYS A 244 0.56 11.80 -12.21
N PHE A 245 1.66 11.55 -12.92
CA PHE A 245 2.70 10.62 -12.49
C PHE A 245 3.34 11.06 -11.17
N PHE A 246 3.92 12.26 -11.07
CA PHE A 246 4.58 12.71 -9.85
C PHE A 246 3.60 13.02 -8.73
N GLY A 247 2.39 13.50 -9.03
CA GLY A 247 1.33 13.67 -8.06
C GLY A 247 0.97 12.36 -7.36
N PHE A 248 0.72 11.30 -8.11
CA PHE A 248 0.42 9.98 -7.54
C PHE A 248 1.67 9.23 -7.06
N ALA A 249 2.85 9.44 -7.65
CA ALA A 249 4.11 8.88 -7.16
C ALA A 249 4.50 9.41 -5.77
N SER A 250 3.93 10.54 -5.33
CA SER A 250 4.13 11.03 -3.96
C SER A 250 3.56 10.07 -2.92
N ILE A 251 2.36 9.48 -3.14
CA ILE A 251 1.78 8.48 -2.24
C ILE A 251 2.39 7.10 -2.48
N ALA A 252 2.84 6.80 -3.69
CA ALA A 252 3.52 5.56 -4.05
C ALA A 252 4.99 5.49 -3.59
N PRO A 253 5.43 6.24 -2.63
CA PRO A 253 6.70 6.75 -2.15
C PRO A 253 7.91 6.48 -3.08
N LEU A 254 7.82 6.96 -4.31
CA LEU A 254 8.95 6.92 -5.25
C LEU A 254 10.05 7.90 -4.81
N TRP A 255 11.32 7.50 -4.89
CA TRP A 255 12.41 8.44 -4.64
C TRP A 255 12.38 9.60 -5.66
N PRO A 256 12.55 10.86 -5.24
CA PRO A 256 12.85 11.39 -3.90
C PRO A 256 11.61 11.68 -3.02
N LEU A 257 10.40 11.39 -3.48
CA LEU A 257 9.13 11.73 -2.83
C LEU A 257 8.74 10.80 -1.66
N HIS A 258 9.65 10.00 -1.14
CA HIS A 258 9.38 8.91 -0.17
C HIS A 258 9.52 9.30 1.31
N SER A 259 10.08 10.48 1.62
CA SER A 259 10.60 10.80 2.98
C SER A 259 9.53 10.85 4.08
N TRP A 260 8.26 10.97 3.73
CA TRP A 260 7.12 10.97 4.65
C TRP A 260 6.75 9.55 5.13
N SER A 261 6.96 8.54 4.25
CA SER A 261 6.49 7.17 4.45
C SER A 261 7.14 6.48 5.66
N PRO A 262 8.48 6.37 5.80
CA PRO A 262 9.07 5.71 6.97
C PRO A 262 8.73 6.41 8.29
N VAL A 263 8.65 7.74 8.29
CA VAL A 263 8.32 8.55 9.47
C VAL A 263 6.87 8.31 9.89
N GLY A 264 5.94 8.32 8.92
CA GLY A 264 4.52 8.04 9.16
C GLY A 264 4.30 6.62 9.69
N HIS A 265 4.95 5.62 9.07
CA HIS A 265 4.85 4.21 9.50
C HIS A 265 5.39 3.98 10.91
N ALA A 266 6.51 4.59 11.24
CA ALA A 266 7.12 4.41 12.56
C ALA A 266 6.27 5.00 13.67
N ALA A 267 5.62 6.13 13.44
CA ALA A 267 4.75 6.78 14.42
C ALA A 267 3.36 6.13 14.56
N ALA A 268 2.82 5.58 13.47
CA ALA A 268 1.45 5.07 13.44
C ALA A 268 1.21 3.85 14.35
N PRO A 269 -0.01 3.67 14.90
CA PRO A 269 -0.42 2.41 15.52
C PRO A 269 -0.31 1.23 14.56
N ALA A 270 -0.18 0.00 15.09
CA ALA A 270 0.05 -1.20 14.28
C ALA A 270 -0.96 -1.35 13.13
N ALA A 271 -2.26 -1.34 13.40
CA ALA A 271 -3.30 -1.46 12.37
C ALA A 271 -3.25 -0.33 11.33
N THR A 272 -2.96 0.90 11.76
CA THR A 272 -2.81 2.04 10.86
C THR A 272 -1.60 1.86 9.95
N SER A 273 -0.45 1.39 10.49
CA SER A 273 0.74 1.08 9.70
C SER A 273 0.49 -0.06 8.70
N MET A 274 -0.30 -1.07 9.10
CA MET A 274 -0.71 -2.18 8.22
C MET A 274 -1.49 -1.68 7.00
N LEU A 275 -2.54 -0.87 7.22
CA LEU A 275 -3.35 -0.30 6.14
C LEU A 275 -2.54 0.71 5.30
N HIS A 276 -1.72 1.52 5.95
CA HIS A 276 -0.89 2.51 5.28
C HIS A 276 0.11 1.86 4.32
N ALA A 277 0.97 0.96 4.82
CA ALA A 277 1.96 0.26 4.00
C ALA A 277 1.32 -0.76 3.06
N GLY A 278 0.29 -1.43 3.53
CA GLY A 278 -0.34 -2.52 2.78
C GLY A 278 -1.18 -2.05 1.61
N VAL A 279 -1.98 -1.00 1.76
CA VAL A 279 -2.93 -0.60 0.71
C VAL A 279 -2.85 0.87 0.32
N LEU A 280 -2.67 1.81 1.24
CA LEU A 280 -2.69 3.23 0.92
C LEU A 280 -1.56 3.61 -0.06
N MET A 281 -0.34 3.13 0.13
CA MET A 281 0.78 3.39 -0.79
C MET A 281 0.52 2.89 -2.23
N LYS A 282 -0.27 1.82 -2.39
CA LYS A 282 -0.61 1.24 -3.70
C LYS A 282 -1.64 2.06 -4.46
N LEU A 283 -2.38 2.97 -3.78
CA LEU A 283 -3.27 3.92 -4.47
C LEU A 283 -2.52 4.72 -5.52
N GLY A 284 -1.28 5.12 -5.24
CA GLY A 284 -0.47 5.85 -6.21
C GLY A 284 -0.17 5.06 -7.47
N HIS A 285 0.30 3.82 -7.34
CA HIS A 285 0.56 2.95 -8.49
C HIS A 285 -0.72 2.66 -9.28
N PHE A 286 -1.81 2.34 -8.58
CA PHE A 286 -3.11 2.11 -9.21
C PHE A 286 -3.61 3.35 -9.96
N SER A 287 -3.52 4.53 -9.35
CA SER A 287 -3.95 5.79 -10.00
C SER A 287 -3.07 6.17 -11.19
N ILE A 288 -1.76 5.87 -11.15
CA ILE A 288 -0.87 6.02 -12.32
C ILE A 288 -1.33 5.09 -13.46
N ILE A 289 -1.70 3.84 -13.17
CA ILE A 289 -2.23 2.93 -14.19
C ILE A 289 -3.53 3.50 -14.77
N ARG A 290 -4.44 4.04 -13.94
CA ARG A 290 -5.71 4.61 -14.41
C ARG A 290 -5.56 5.90 -15.22
N THR A 291 -4.61 6.75 -14.88
CA THR A 291 -4.41 8.04 -15.55
C THR A 291 -3.36 7.97 -16.66
N CYS A 292 -2.13 7.57 -16.33
CA CYS A 292 -1.03 7.58 -17.29
C CYS A 292 -1.14 6.45 -18.32
N PHE A 293 -1.35 5.20 -17.87
CA PHE A 293 -1.35 4.05 -18.78
C PHE A 293 -2.62 3.97 -19.63
N GLN A 294 -3.79 4.25 -19.06
CA GLN A 294 -5.06 4.11 -19.78
C GLN A 294 -5.40 5.32 -20.64
N ILE A 295 -5.14 6.55 -20.16
CA ILE A 295 -5.58 7.78 -20.84
C ILE A 295 -4.45 8.36 -21.72
N LEU A 296 -3.18 8.14 -21.36
CA LEU A 296 -2.01 8.70 -22.05
C LEU A 296 -1.03 7.58 -22.48
N PRO A 297 -1.47 6.59 -23.27
CA PRO A 297 -0.66 5.41 -23.59
C PRO A 297 0.65 5.74 -24.30
N ASP A 298 0.63 6.64 -25.30
CA ASP A 298 1.81 7.05 -26.06
C ASP A 298 2.83 7.79 -25.21
N THR A 299 2.36 8.78 -24.47
CA THR A 299 3.21 9.57 -23.56
C THR A 299 3.78 8.67 -22.45
N THR A 300 3.03 7.67 -21.98
CA THR A 300 3.51 6.69 -21.01
C THR A 300 4.64 5.87 -21.59
N ARG A 301 4.52 5.37 -22.82
CA ARG A 301 5.61 4.64 -23.49
C ARG A 301 6.89 5.44 -23.54
N ASP A 302 6.79 6.73 -23.86
CA ASP A 302 7.94 7.60 -24.05
C ASP A 302 8.59 8.08 -22.74
N LEU A 303 7.81 8.26 -21.68
CA LEU A 303 8.28 8.83 -20.40
C LEU A 303 8.55 7.79 -19.30
N MET A 304 8.11 6.52 -19.45
CA MET A 304 8.39 5.48 -18.45
C MET A 304 9.88 5.19 -18.19
N PRO A 305 10.84 5.46 -19.09
CA PRO A 305 12.26 5.39 -18.74
C PRO A 305 12.64 6.24 -17.52
N ILE A 306 11.93 7.35 -17.25
CA ILE A 306 12.13 8.15 -16.04
C ILE A 306 11.82 7.31 -14.79
N ALA A 307 10.71 6.57 -14.79
CA ALA A 307 10.35 5.67 -13.70
C ALA A 307 11.39 4.56 -13.51
N ALA A 308 11.92 4.00 -14.62
CA ALA A 308 12.95 2.96 -14.58
C ALA A 308 14.27 3.44 -13.95
N VAL A 309 14.59 4.72 -14.04
CA VAL A 309 15.76 5.30 -13.34
C VAL A 309 15.44 5.56 -11.87
N LEU A 310 14.30 6.20 -11.58
CA LEU A 310 13.93 6.58 -10.21
C LEU A 310 13.68 5.36 -9.31
N CYS A 311 13.16 4.26 -9.86
CA CYS A 311 12.92 3.04 -9.09
C CYS A 311 14.20 2.43 -8.52
N ILE A 312 15.32 2.52 -9.23
CA ILE A 312 16.62 2.02 -8.76
C ILE A 312 17.10 2.80 -7.53
N PHE A 313 16.92 4.12 -7.54
CA PHE A 313 17.20 4.92 -6.34
C PHE A 313 16.29 4.53 -5.17
N SER A 314 14.99 4.25 -5.42
CA SER A 314 14.08 3.75 -4.39
C SER A 314 14.56 2.43 -3.81
N ILE A 315 14.93 1.46 -4.66
CA ILE A 315 15.39 0.13 -4.24
C ILE A 315 16.66 0.23 -3.40
N LEU A 316 17.69 0.88 -3.93
CA LEU A 316 19.00 0.93 -3.28
C LEU A 316 18.99 1.82 -2.03
N TYR A 317 18.47 3.03 -2.13
CA TYR A 317 18.43 3.97 -1.01
C TYR A 317 17.55 3.44 0.13
N GLY A 318 16.33 2.96 -0.20
CA GLY A 318 15.43 2.38 0.78
C GLY A 318 16.05 1.19 1.50
N GLY A 319 16.64 0.26 0.77
CA GLY A 319 17.33 -0.91 1.33
C GLY A 319 18.56 -0.54 2.16
N TYR A 320 19.37 0.41 1.69
CA TYR A 320 20.56 0.89 2.42
C TYR A 320 20.17 1.52 3.77
N VAL A 321 19.19 2.42 3.78
CA VAL A 321 18.74 3.06 5.02
C VAL A 321 18.08 2.05 5.96
N ALA A 322 17.29 1.09 5.44
CA ALA A 322 16.72 0.01 6.23
C ALA A 322 17.79 -0.83 6.92
N TYR A 323 18.92 -1.09 6.26
CA TYR A 323 20.03 -1.86 6.84
C TYR A 323 20.66 -1.16 8.07
N TYR A 324 20.78 0.16 8.06
CA TYR A 324 21.36 0.91 9.18
C TYR A 324 20.33 1.37 10.21
N ALA A 325 19.05 1.27 9.94
CA ALA A 325 18.01 1.66 10.87
C ALA A 325 18.04 0.79 12.13
N ARG A 326 17.85 1.41 13.30
CA ARG A 326 17.85 0.75 14.62
C ARG A 326 16.42 0.47 15.14
N ASP A 327 15.43 1.19 14.66
CA ASP A 327 14.03 1.04 15.02
C ASP A 327 13.34 0.04 14.07
N THR A 328 12.66 -0.97 14.61
CA THR A 328 11.99 -2.03 13.85
C THR A 328 10.98 -1.50 12.84
N LYS A 329 10.17 -0.49 13.20
CA LYS A 329 9.19 0.10 12.29
C LYS A 329 9.84 0.94 11.19
N TYR A 330 10.98 1.61 11.47
CA TYR A 330 11.74 2.30 10.43
C TYR A 330 12.37 1.32 9.43
N VAL A 331 12.89 0.17 9.90
CA VAL A 331 13.37 -0.90 9.00
C VAL A 331 12.27 -1.31 8.04
N ILE A 332 11.07 -1.63 8.55
CA ILE A 332 9.94 -2.08 7.74
C ILE A 332 9.44 -0.94 6.82
N GLY A 333 9.41 0.31 7.28
CA GLY A 333 8.98 1.47 6.50
C GLY A 333 9.90 1.76 5.31
N TYR A 334 11.23 1.74 5.50
CA TYR A 334 12.19 1.89 4.40
C TYR A 334 12.21 0.67 3.48
N SER A 335 12.04 -0.53 4.03
CA SER A 335 11.81 -1.75 3.25
C SER A 335 10.61 -1.59 2.30
N SER A 336 9.50 -1.06 2.80
CA SER A 336 8.31 -0.80 1.98
C SER A 336 8.59 0.18 0.83
N SER A 337 9.31 1.28 1.11
CA SER A 337 9.72 2.23 0.06
C SER A 337 10.64 1.59 -0.99
N SER A 338 11.55 0.70 -0.57
CA SER A 338 12.39 -0.09 -1.47
C SER A 338 11.56 -1.02 -2.35
N HIS A 339 10.61 -1.76 -1.76
CA HIS A 339 9.74 -2.70 -2.47
C HIS A 339 8.79 -2.00 -3.46
N MET A 340 8.35 -0.78 -3.19
CA MET A 340 7.60 0.00 -4.18
C MET A 340 8.44 0.35 -5.42
N GLY A 341 9.76 0.42 -5.29
CA GLY A 341 10.67 0.53 -6.43
C GLY A 341 10.55 -0.65 -7.40
N TYR A 342 10.37 -1.90 -6.92
CA TYR A 342 10.13 -3.06 -7.79
C TYR A 342 8.81 -2.95 -8.55
N VAL A 343 7.75 -2.45 -7.91
CA VAL A 343 6.48 -2.19 -8.59
C VAL A 343 6.68 -1.21 -9.74
N PHE A 344 7.41 -0.11 -9.51
CA PHE A 344 7.72 0.86 -10.57
C PHE A 344 8.59 0.26 -11.68
N LEU A 345 9.55 -0.61 -11.36
CA LEU A 345 10.34 -1.31 -12.37
C LEU A 345 9.46 -2.18 -13.27
N GLY A 346 8.56 -2.96 -12.65
CA GLY A 346 7.60 -3.80 -13.37
C GLY A 346 6.63 -3.00 -14.24
N MET A 347 6.19 -1.84 -13.78
CA MET A 347 5.39 -0.90 -14.57
C MET A 347 6.19 -0.29 -15.73
N ALA A 348 7.45 0.11 -15.47
CA ALA A 348 8.30 0.78 -16.46
C ALA A 348 8.64 -0.10 -17.66
N ALA A 349 8.74 -1.40 -17.44
CA ALA A 349 9.07 -2.34 -18.52
C ALA A 349 8.02 -2.37 -19.63
N LEU A 350 6.76 -2.07 -19.33
CA LEU A 350 5.64 -2.12 -20.29
C LEU A 350 5.53 -3.49 -20.97
N ASP A 351 5.73 -4.54 -20.19
CA ASP A 351 5.68 -5.93 -20.62
C ASP A 351 4.58 -6.67 -19.85
N TYR A 352 3.89 -7.63 -20.48
CA TYR A 352 2.75 -8.35 -19.92
C TYR A 352 3.11 -9.11 -18.64
N ILE A 353 4.30 -9.73 -18.60
CA ILE A 353 4.76 -10.50 -17.44
C ILE A 353 5.11 -9.54 -16.29
N SER A 354 5.88 -8.49 -16.59
CA SER A 354 6.37 -7.56 -15.57
C SER A 354 5.25 -6.71 -14.96
N LEU A 355 4.30 -6.22 -15.76
CA LEU A 355 3.19 -5.43 -15.23
C LEU A 355 2.22 -6.30 -14.43
N SER A 356 1.95 -7.54 -14.87
CA SER A 356 1.18 -8.51 -14.08
C SER A 356 1.90 -8.85 -12.78
N GLY A 357 3.23 -8.99 -12.82
CA GLY A 357 4.08 -9.16 -11.65
C GLY A 357 4.01 -7.94 -10.70
N ALA A 358 4.01 -6.72 -11.23
CA ALA A 358 3.89 -5.50 -10.43
C ALA A 358 2.55 -5.43 -9.68
N VAL A 359 1.43 -5.76 -10.34
CA VAL A 359 0.11 -5.81 -9.70
C VAL A 359 0.06 -6.92 -8.63
N LEU A 360 0.59 -8.11 -8.94
CA LEU A 360 0.69 -9.20 -7.97
C LEU A 360 1.58 -8.82 -6.78
N TYR A 361 2.67 -8.06 -7.03
CA TYR A 361 3.57 -7.61 -5.97
C TYR A 361 2.92 -6.57 -5.04
N MET A 362 2.05 -5.71 -5.55
CA MET A 362 1.27 -4.82 -4.71
C MET A 362 0.42 -5.60 -3.70
N PHE A 363 -0.25 -6.66 -4.14
CA PHE A 363 -1.01 -7.57 -3.27
C PHE A 363 -0.11 -8.33 -2.29
N ALA A 364 0.96 -8.94 -2.79
CA ALA A 364 1.92 -9.72 -2.02
C ALA A 364 2.58 -8.91 -0.90
N HIS A 365 3.07 -7.72 -1.24
CA HIS A 365 3.68 -6.79 -0.29
C HIS A 365 2.66 -6.32 0.76
N ALA A 366 1.37 -6.16 0.41
CA ALA A 366 0.33 -5.81 1.37
C ALA A 366 0.24 -6.85 2.50
N LEU A 367 0.25 -8.13 2.17
CA LEU A 367 0.20 -9.21 3.16
C LEU A 367 1.49 -9.28 4.00
N ALA A 368 2.65 -9.28 3.35
CA ALA A 368 3.94 -9.42 4.03
C ALA A 368 4.21 -8.26 4.98
N THR A 369 4.02 -7.02 4.53
CA THR A 369 4.22 -5.81 5.36
C THR A 369 3.15 -5.67 6.43
N GLY A 370 1.91 -6.03 6.12
CA GLY A 370 0.84 -6.08 7.11
C GLY A 370 1.21 -6.98 8.29
N MET A 371 1.71 -8.19 8.03
CA MET A 371 2.20 -9.11 9.06
C MET A 371 3.38 -8.51 9.84
N LEU A 372 4.37 -7.94 9.16
CA LEU A 372 5.56 -7.35 9.82
C LEU A 372 5.16 -6.21 10.76
N PHE A 373 4.28 -5.29 10.34
CA PHE A 373 3.81 -4.20 11.20
C PHE A 373 2.94 -4.68 12.35
N ALA A 374 2.11 -5.69 12.14
CA ALA A 374 1.31 -6.31 13.21
C ALA A 374 2.20 -6.84 14.33
N MET A 375 3.23 -7.61 13.96
CA MET A 375 4.14 -8.22 14.93
C MET A 375 5.12 -7.24 15.56
N ALA A 376 5.62 -6.26 14.80
CA ALA A 376 6.41 -5.16 15.36
C ALA A 376 5.59 -4.33 16.37
N GLY A 377 4.28 -4.17 16.11
CA GLY A 377 3.34 -3.57 17.06
C GLY A 377 3.20 -4.42 18.32
N TRP A 378 2.99 -5.74 18.17
CA TRP A 378 2.88 -6.66 19.31
C TRP A 378 4.14 -6.66 20.19
N VAL A 379 5.33 -6.71 19.56
CA VAL A 379 6.60 -6.60 20.30
C VAL A 379 6.68 -5.28 21.06
N TYR A 380 6.29 -4.17 20.43
CA TYR A 380 6.28 -2.86 21.07
C TYR A 380 5.30 -2.79 22.27
N ASP A 381 4.11 -3.34 22.13
CA ASP A 381 3.10 -3.35 23.19
C ASP A 381 3.56 -4.15 24.43
N GLN A 382 4.42 -5.17 24.23
CA GLN A 382 4.95 -6.00 25.31
C GLN A 382 6.25 -5.44 25.92
N THR A 383 7.10 -4.80 25.13
CA THR A 383 8.45 -4.36 25.55
C THR A 383 8.58 -2.85 25.68
N HIS A 384 7.59 -2.08 25.22
CA HIS A 384 7.58 -0.62 25.13
C HIS A 384 8.80 -0.01 24.42
N THR A 385 9.51 -0.81 23.61
CA THR A 385 10.64 -0.37 22.79
C THR A 385 10.60 -0.93 21.38
N ARG A 386 11.15 -0.18 20.43
CA ARG A 386 11.35 -0.59 19.03
C ARG A 386 12.83 -0.62 18.66
N ASP A 387 13.72 -0.27 19.60
CA ASP A 387 15.17 -0.22 19.40
C ASP A 387 15.74 -1.63 19.36
N ILE A 388 16.19 -2.07 18.18
CA ILE A 388 16.68 -3.44 17.95
C ILE A 388 17.81 -3.83 18.91
N PRO A 389 18.83 -2.97 19.20
CA PRO A 389 19.86 -3.29 20.18
C PRO A 389 19.37 -3.51 21.61
N SER A 390 18.23 -2.93 21.98
CA SER A 390 17.63 -3.09 23.32
C SER A 390 16.73 -4.32 23.44
N LEU A 391 16.46 -5.00 22.32
CA LEU A 391 15.71 -6.25 22.24
C LEU A 391 16.69 -7.43 22.18
N GLY A 392 16.18 -8.67 22.27
CA GLY A 392 16.96 -9.90 22.12
C GLY A 392 16.28 -11.07 22.80
N GLY A 393 16.49 -12.29 22.27
CA GLY A 393 16.03 -13.53 22.86
C GLY A 393 14.52 -13.72 22.98
N LEU A 394 13.71 -12.86 22.35
CA LEU A 394 12.25 -12.86 22.50
C LEU A 394 11.57 -14.14 21.99
N VAL A 395 12.27 -14.96 21.18
CA VAL A 395 11.74 -16.26 20.74
C VAL A 395 11.40 -17.17 21.92
N ALA A 396 12.13 -17.06 23.06
CA ALA A 396 11.86 -17.83 24.25
C ALA A 396 10.53 -17.47 24.95
N LYS A 397 10.06 -16.24 24.76
CA LYS A 397 8.83 -15.71 25.38
C LYS A 397 7.65 -15.61 24.41
N MET A 398 7.94 -15.40 23.13
CA MET A 398 6.95 -15.18 22.08
C MET A 398 7.21 -16.09 20.86
N PRO A 399 7.19 -17.43 21.01
CA PRO A 399 7.51 -18.35 19.92
C PRO A 399 6.53 -18.27 18.74
N PHE A 400 5.24 -18.03 18.98
CA PHE A 400 4.25 -17.91 17.92
C PHE A 400 4.46 -16.62 17.11
N VAL A 401 4.61 -15.48 17.78
CA VAL A 401 4.89 -14.19 17.11
C VAL A 401 6.23 -14.25 16.37
N ALA A 402 7.26 -14.87 16.96
CA ALA A 402 8.54 -15.09 16.31
C ALA A 402 8.41 -15.94 15.04
N GLY A 403 7.65 -17.03 15.10
CA GLY A 403 7.37 -17.87 13.93
C GLY A 403 6.66 -17.11 12.82
N CYS A 404 5.60 -16.36 13.14
CA CYS A 404 4.90 -15.52 12.18
C CYS A 404 5.82 -14.43 11.59
N PHE A 405 6.68 -13.82 12.42
CA PHE A 405 7.64 -12.80 11.98
C PHE A 405 8.66 -13.37 11.00
N ILE A 406 9.18 -14.58 11.28
CA ILE A 406 10.08 -15.28 10.36
C ILE A 406 9.40 -15.53 9.01
N VAL A 407 8.16 -16.03 9.02
CA VAL A 407 7.39 -16.27 7.78
C VAL A 407 7.19 -14.95 7.02
N ALA A 408 6.86 -13.85 7.69
CA ALA A 408 6.69 -12.55 7.07
C ALA A 408 8.01 -11.99 6.49
N CYS A 409 9.15 -12.17 7.20
CA CYS A 409 10.47 -11.84 6.68
C CYS A 409 10.80 -12.66 5.43
N MET A 410 10.57 -13.99 5.48
CA MET A 410 10.80 -14.87 4.33
C MET A 410 9.91 -14.51 3.14
N ALA A 411 8.64 -14.16 3.38
CA ALA A 411 7.76 -13.65 2.34
C ALA A 411 8.31 -12.35 1.73
N SER A 412 8.75 -11.38 2.55
CA SER A 412 9.31 -10.11 2.09
C SER A 412 10.64 -10.24 1.34
N ILE A 413 11.40 -11.31 1.59
CA ILE A 413 12.66 -11.63 0.86
C ILE A 413 12.36 -12.29 -0.49
N GLY A 414 11.11 -12.72 -0.71
CA GLY A 414 10.76 -13.49 -1.91
C GLY A 414 11.15 -14.97 -1.81
N MET A 415 10.85 -15.63 -0.67
CA MET A 415 11.10 -17.06 -0.53
C MET A 415 10.12 -17.88 -1.38
N PRO A 416 10.59 -18.89 -2.13
CA PRO A 416 9.73 -19.81 -2.88
C PRO A 416 8.60 -20.39 -2.01
N GLY A 417 7.39 -20.43 -2.55
CA GLY A 417 6.17 -20.82 -1.82
C GLY A 417 5.37 -19.63 -1.27
N THR A 418 5.88 -18.40 -1.37
CA THR A 418 5.14 -17.17 -1.05
C THR A 418 4.75 -16.41 -2.30
N VAL A 419 3.69 -15.62 -2.21
CA VAL A 419 3.20 -14.83 -3.36
C VAL A 419 4.21 -13.76 -3.81
N ASN A 420 5.03 -13.26 -2.90
CA ASN A 420 6.09 -12.28 -3.22
C ASN A 420 7.11 -12.86 -4.20
N PHE A 421 7.54 -14.12 -4.00
CA PHE A 421 8.48 -14.79 -4.90
C PHE A 421 7.96 -14.82 -6.34
N VAL A 422 6.71 -15.23 -6.53
CA VAL A 422 6.09 -15.28 -7.87
C VAL A 422 6.11 -13.90 -8.52
N ALA A 423 5.71 -12.89 -7.77
CA ALA A 423 5.64 -11.52 -8.27
C ALA A 423 7.03 -10.94 -8.62
N GLU A 424 8.05 -11.16 -7.76
CA GLU A 424 9.42 -10.71 -8.01
C GLU A 424 10.05 -11.37 -9.23
N VAL A 425 9.87 -12.68 -9.37
CA VAL A 425 10.37 -13.42 -10.54
C VAL A 425 9.72 -12.89 -11.83
N MET A 426 8.41 -12.61 -11.81
CA MET A 426 7.72 -12.02 -12.95
C MET A 426 8.25 -10.62 -13.30
N ILE A 427 8.48 -9.76 -12.30
CA ILE A 427 9.07 -8.43 -12.53
C ILE A 427 10.47 -8.56 -13.13
N VAL A 428 11.33 -9.40 -12.56
CA VAL A 428 12.71 -9.59 -13.03
C VAL A 428 12.72 -10.14 -14.47
N LEU A 429 11.95 -11.18 -14.76
CA LEU A 429 11.91 -11.78 -16.09
C LEU A 429 11.36 -10.83 -17.16
N GLY A 430 10.25 -10.15 -16.87
CA GLY A 430 9.64 -9.24 -17.83
C GLY A 430 10.39 -7.91 -18.01
N SER A 431 11.15 -7.46 -17.00
CA SER A 431 11.95 -6.25 -17.12
C SER A 431 13.31 -6.46 -17.79
N TRP A 432 13.79 -7.70 -17.85
CA TRP A 432 15.12 -8.04 -18.35
C TRP A 432 15.39 -7.56 -19.77
N ALA A 433 14.45 -7.79 -20.67
CA ALA A 433 14.62 -7.47 -22.09
C ALA A 433 14.79 -5.96 -22.35
N LYS A 434 14.08 -5.12 -21.60
CA LYS A 434 14.07 -3.66 -21.81
C LYS A 434 15.07 -2.92 -20.93
N TYR A 435 15.24 -3.36 -19.67
CA TYR A 435 16.06 -2.71 -18.65
C TYR A 435 17.03 -3.68 -17.96
N PRO A 436 17.99 -4.31 -18.67
CA PRO A 436 18.87 -5.33 -18.09
C PRO A 436 19.71 -4.80 -16.92
N VAL A 437 20.24 -3.59 -17.00
CA VAL A 437 21.07 -3.00 -15.94
C VAL A 437 20.23 -2.75 -14.69
N GLN A 438 19.05 -2.14 -14.85
CA GLN A 438 18.13 -1.89 -13.73
C GLN A 438 17.67 -3.20 -13.10
N THR A 439 17.42 -4.21 -13.89
CA THR A 439 17.02 -5.54 -13.42
C THR A 439 18.13 -6.21 -12.60
N VAL A 440 19.39 -6.15 -13.04
CA VAL A 440 20.54 -6.65 -12.25
C VAL A 440 20.63 -5.91 -10.91
N ILE A 441 20.50 -4.58 -10.92
CA ILE A 441 20.54 -3.79 -9.69
C ILE A 441 19.35 -4.15 -8.77
N ALA A 442 18.16 -4.39 -9.33
CA ALA A 442 17.00 -4.84 -8.56
C ALA A 442 17.28 -6.20 -7.90
N VAL A 443 17.86 -7.16 -8.61
CA VAL A 443 18.24 -8.47 -8.03
C VAL A 443 19.25 -8.29 -6.88
N LEU A 444 20.23 -7.40 -7.01
CA LEU A 444 21.12 -7.05 -5.90
C LEU A 444 20.36 -6.40 -4.73
N GLY A 445 19.29 -5.66 -5.00
CA GLY A 445 18.38 -5.11 -3.99
C GLY A 445 17.69 -6.21 -3.16
N ILE A 446 17.37 -7.38 -3.75
CA ILE A 446 16.82 -8.53 -3.00
C ILE A 446 17.84 -9.03 -1.97
N VAL A 447 19.13 -9.11 -2.34
CA VAL A 447 20.19 -9.50 -1.40
C VAL A 447 20.28 -8.50 -0.23
N LEU A 448 20.13 -7.21 -0.51
CA LEU A 448 20.11 -6.18 0.52
C LEU A 448 18.86 -6.32 1.42
N THR A 449 17.70 -6.67 0.84
CA THR A 449 16.46 -6.97 1.59
C THR A 449 16.69 -8.13 2.55
N MET A 450 17.30 -9.20 2.10
CA MET A 450 17.67 -10.33 2.95
C MET A 450 18.58 -9.89 4.10
N ALA A 451 19.58 -9.08 3.82
CA ALA A 451 20.56 -8.64 4.82
C ALA A 451 19.90 -7.84 5.98
N TYR A 452 19.05 -6.82 5.67
CA TYR A 452 18.43 -6.02 6.73
C TYR A 452 17.32 -6.76 7.48
N LEU A 453 16.56 -7.64 6.82
CA LEU A 453 15.52 -8.43 7.48
C LEU A 453 16.12 -9.48 8.41
N PHE A 454 17.15 -10.21 7.99
CA PHE A 454 17.86 -11.14 8.87
C PHE A 454 18.53 -10.44 10.04
N ARG A 455 19.13 -9.26 9.82
CA ARG A 455 19.68 -8.45 10.91
C ARG A 455 18.61 -8.07 11.93
N MET A 456 17.44 -7.60 11.46
CA MET A 456 16.32 -7.25 12.34
C MET A 456 15.78 -8.48 13.08
N MET A 457 15.52 -9.56 12.38
CA MET A 457 15.02 -10.82 12.96
C MET A 457 15.98 -11.35 14.03
N ARG A 458 17.28 -11.39 13.73
CA ARG A 458 18.31 -11.82 14.68
C ARG A 458 18.35 -10.92 15.92
N GLY A 459 18.30 -9.60 15.73
CA GLY A 459 18.41 -8.64 16.83
C GLY A 459 17.18 -8.63 17.76
N VAL A 460 16.01 -8.96 17.24
CA VAL A 460 14.77 -8.96 18.05
C VAL A 460 14.53 -10.30 18.73
N PHE A 461 14.65 -11.41 18.02
CA PHE A 461 14.19 -12.72 18.51
C PHE A 461 15.29 -13.65 18.99
N TYR A 462 16.54 -13.46 18.55
CA TYR A 462 17.64 -14.36 18.89
C TYR A 462 18.66 -13.71 19.80
N GLY A 463 19.51 -14.53 20.43
CA GLY A 463 20.51 -14.11 21.40
C GLY A 463 20.01 -14.22 22.85
N PRO A 464 20.74 -13.61 23.82
CA PRO A 464 20.30 -13.60 25.21
C PRO A 464 19.00 -12.79 25.37
N LEU A 465 18.14 -13.28 26.27
CA LEU A 465 16.89 -12.57 26.57
C LEU A 465 17.19 -11.23 27.22
N SER A 466 16.67 -10.16 26.66
CA SER A 466 16.80 -8.81 27.20
C SER A 466 15.97 -8.64 28.49
N GLU A 467 16.37 -7.74 29.38
CA GLU A 467 15.61 -7.44 30.60
C GLU A 467 14.16 -7.02 30.29
N LEU A 468 13.96 -6.26 29.24
CA LEU A 468 12.62 -5.82 28.77
C LEU A 468 11.75 -6.99 28.30
N GLY A 469 12.36 -8.10 27.86
CA GLY A 469 11.64 -9.29 27.39
C GLY A 469 11.15 -10.22 28.49
N HIS A 470 11.58 -10.08 29.76
CA HIS A 470 11.21 -11.01 30.82
C HIS A 470 9.70 -11.08 31.11
N HIS A 471 8.97 -9.97 30.93
CA HIS A 471 7.53 -9.85 31.15
C HIS A 471 6.70 -9.99 29.88
N ALA A 472 7.33 -10.23 28.74
CA ALA A 472 6.65 -10.34 27.45
C ALA A 472 5.81 -11.64 27.38
N HIS A 473 4.64 -11.54 26.76
CA HIS A 473 3.71 -12.64 26.53
C HIS A 473 3.46 -12.83 25.03
N ASP A 474 3.30 -14.09 24.62
CA ASP A 474 2.99 -14.44 23.23
C ASP A 474 1.54 -14.10 22.84
N ALA A 475 1.32 -13.87 21.57
CA ALA A 475 -0.02 -13.80 21.01
C ALA A 475 -0.67 -15.20 21.06
N ARG A 476 -1.98 -15.24 21.34
CA ARG A 476 -2.73 -16.49 21.33
C ARG A 476 -2.88 -16.97 19.89
N PRO A 477 -2.39 -18.17 19.52
CA PRO A 477 -2.29 -18.55 18.12
C PRO A 477 -3.66 -18.68 17.43
N TRP A 478 -4.22 -19.85 17.37
CA TRP A 478 -5.42 -20.13 16.56
C TRP A 478 -6.76 -19.88 17.27
N TYR A 479 -6.77 -19.66 18.57
CA TYR A 479 -7.97 -19.40 19.38
C TYR A 479 -8.06 -17.96 19.92
N GLY A 480 -7.09 -17.12 19.61
CA GLY A 480 -7.02 -15.74 20.10
C GLY A 480 -7.40 -14.72 19.02
N VAL A 481 -7.96 -13.59 19.45
CA VAL A 481 -8.31 -12.48 18.58
C VAL A 481 -7.09 -11.86 17.89
N ASP A 482 -5.92 -12.03 18.44
CA ASP A 482 -4.62 -11.53 18.03
C ASP A 482 -3.89 -12.47 17.04
N GLY A 483 -4.06 -13.79 17.19
CA GLY A 483 -3.37 -14.78 16.36
C GLY A 483 -4.06 -15.13 15.06
N VAL A 484 -5.39 -15.22 15.07
CA VAL A 484 -6.19 -15.59 13.88
C VAL A 484 -5.91 -14.71 12.67
N PRO A 485 -5.86 -13.36 12.78
CA PRO A 485 -5.58 -12.51 11.64
C PRO A 485 -4.19 -12.72 11.03
N LEU A 486 -3.17 -13.03 11.85
CA LEU A 486 -1.83 -13.36 11.36
C LEU A 486 -1.85 -14.64 10.53
N LEU A 487 -2.55 -15.67 11.02
CA LEU A 487 -2.69 -16.95 10.30
C LEU A 487 -3.45 -16.78 8.96
N ILE A 488 -4.49 -15.94 8.92
CA ILE A 488 -5.21 -15.62 7.66
C ILE A 488 -4.25 -15.00 6.64
N MET A 489 -3.45 -14.02 7.04
CA MET A 489 -2.49 -13.37 6.13
C MET A 489 -1.39 -14.34 5.65
N ILE A 490 -0.87 -15.20 6.54
CA ILE A 490 0.08 -16.26 6.19
C ILE A 490 -0.56 -17.22 5.18
N LEU A 491 -1.76 -17.71 5.49
CA LEU A 491 -2.48 -18.64 4.62
C LEU A 491 -2.70 -18.03 3.23
N CYS A 492 -3.13 -16.78 3.14
CA CYS A 492 -3.29 -16.08 1.85
C CYS A 492 -1.94 -15.97 1.12
N SER A 493 -0.86 -15.58 1.81
CA SER A 493 0.47 -15.44 1.19
C SER A 493 0.98 -16.75 0.61
N VAL A 494 0.83 -17.86 1.35
CA VAL A 494 1.26 -19.19 0.91
C VAL A 494 0.33 -19.76 -0.17
N THR A 495 -0.98 -19.63 0.00
CA THR A 495 -1.94 -20.17 -0.97
C THR A 495 -1.76 -19.52 -2.35
N PHE A 496 -1.68 -18.19 -2.42
CA PHE A 496 -1.43 -17.50 -3.69
C PHE A 496 0.02 -17.60 -4.17
N GLY A 497 0.95 -18.00 -3.30
CA GLY A 497 2.33 -18.33 -3.69
C GLY A 497 2.46 -19.71 -4.35
N ILE A 498 1.72 -20.71 -3.84
CA ILE A 498 1.74 -22.08 -4.38
C ILE A 498 0.75 -22.24 -5.55
N LEU A 499 -0.41 -21.59 -5.47
CA LEU A 499 -1.48 -21.65 -6.45
C LEU A 499 -1.81 -20.27 -7.05
N PRO A 500 -0.85 -19.62 -7.76
CA PRO A 500 -1.05 -18.25 -8.24
C PRO A 500 -2.00 -18.15 -9.44
N GLY A 501 -2.31 -19.28 -10.11
CA GLY A 501 -2.96 -19.31 -11.42
C GLY A 501 -4.25 -18.50 -11.49
N ARG A 502 -5.18 -18.65 -10.51
CA ARG A 502 -6.43 -17.88 -10.53
C ARG A 502 -6.17 -16.38 -10.37
N MET A 503 -5.32 -15.98 -9.43
CA MET A 503 -4.99 -14.57 -9.20
C MET A 503 -4.31 -13.97 -10.42
N LEU A 504 -3.39 -14.69 -11.05
CA LEU A 504 -2.71 -14.24 -12.27
C LEU A 504 -3.67 -14.12 -13.47
N ASN A 505 -4.60 -15.05 -13.63
CA ASN A 505 -5.60 -14.95 -14.69
C ASN A 505 -6.50 -13.71 -14.50
N VAL A 506 -6.91 -13.45 -13.27
CA VAL A 506 -7.66 -12.21 -12.93
C VAL A 506 -6.81 -10.98 -13.24
N ILE A 507 -5.57 -10.91 -12.79
CA ILE A 507 -4.67 -9.75 -13.04
C ILE A 507 -4.47 -9.53 -14.54
N ARG A 508 -4.17 -10.58 -15.30
CA ARG A 508 -3.96 -10.48 -16.75
C ARG A 508 -5.16 -9.93 -17.48
N SER A 509 -6.38 -10.32 -17.10
CA SER A 509 -7.60 -9.79 -17.72
C SER A 509 -7.75 -8.26 -17.61
N GLY A 510 -7.10 -7.62 -16.63
CA GLY A 510 -7.04 -6.17 -16.50
C GLY A 510 -5.80 -5.54 -17.12
N VAL A 511 -4.66 -6.25 -17.11
CA VAL A 511 -3.36 -5.75 -17.61
C VAL A 511 -3.28 -5.83 -19.14
N ASP A 512 -3.68 -6.95 -19.73
CA ASP A 512 -3.50 -7.22 -21.16
C ASP A 512 -4.17 -6.16 -22.05
N PRO A 513 -5.42 -5.71 -21.82
CA PRO A 513 -6.04 -4.67 -22.63
C PRO A 513 -5.33 -3.32 -22.55
N ILE A 514 -4.76 -2.98 -21.40
CA ILE A 514 -4.04 -1.71 -21.20
C ILE A 514 -2.73 -1.72 -21.98
N LEU A 515 -1.97 -2.82 -21.86
CA LEU A 515 -0.69 -2.94 -22.56
C LEU A 515 -0.85 -3.08 -24.08
N ALA A 516 -1.86 -3.80 -24.56
CA ALA A 516 -2.15 -3.87 -25.98
C ALA A 516 -2.24 -2.46 -26.60
N ARG A 517 -2.96 -1.53 -25.95
CA ARG A 517 -3.07 -0.15 -26.42
C ARG A 517 -1.74 0.61 -26.43
N ILE A 518 -0.85 0.37 -25.45
CA ILE A 518 0.46 1.04 -25.36
C ILE A 518 1.44 0.47 -26.42
N ILE A 519 1.35 -0.81 -26.72
CA ILE A 519 2.28 -1.51 -27.63
C ILE A 519 1.81 -1.41 -29.10
N GLU A 520 0.52 -1.53 -29.38
CA GLU A 520 -0.06 -1.51 -30.75
C GLU A 520 0.03 -0.14 -31.42
N VAL A 521 0.12 0.95 -30.66
CA VAL A 521 0.33 2.30 -31.18
C VAL A 521 1.79 2.54 -31.62
N ALA A 522 2.69 1.55 -31.52
CA ALA A 522 4.04 1.67 -32.06
C ALA A 522 4.00 1.73 -33.60
N PRO A 523 4.53 2.79 -34.25
CA PRO A 523 4.50 2.89 -35.70
C PRO A 523 5.24 1.70 -36.34
N VAL A 524 4.69 1.20 -37.45
CA VAL A 524 5.20 0.12 -38.32
C VAL A 524 6.65 0.33 -38.87
N ALA A 525 7.39 1.29 -38.35
CA ALA A 525 8.73 1.68 -38.83
C ALA A 525 9.87 0.73 -38.37
N VAL A 526 9.63 -0.25 -37.52
CA VAL A 526 10.70 -1.17 -37.05
C VAL A 526 10.66 -2.55 -37.68
N GLN A 527 9.64 -2.92 -38.46
CA GLN A 527 9.57 -4.23 -39.10
C GLN A 527 10.34 -4.34 -40.46
N ALA A 528 10.92 -3.25 -40.95
CA ALA A 528 11.68 -3.27 -42.22
C ALA A 528 13.19 -3.58 -42.08
N GLY A 529 13.69 -3.82 -40.85
CA GLY A 529 15.12 -4.03 -40.58
C GLY A 529 15.56 -5.46 -40.21
N GLY A 530 14.65 -6.41 -40.19
CA GLY A 530 14.90 -7.77 -39.65
C GLY A 530 14.99 -8.93 -40.66
N ALA A 531 15.35 -8.67 -41.90
CA ALA A 531 15.63 -9.73 -42.87
C ALA A 531 17.06 -9.62 -43.42
N LEU A 532 18.03 -10.06 -42.64
CA LEU A 532 19.36 -10.44 -43.10
C LEU A 532 20.09 -11.19 -41.99
N LEU A 533 20.03 -12.52 -42.06
CA LEU A 533 21.21 -13.38 -41.95
C LEU A 533 20.78 -14.85 -42.16
N PRO A 534 21.58 -15.63 -42.88
CA PRO A 534 21.26 -16.96 -43.40
C PRO A 534 21.30 -18.07 -42.35
#